data_101052b2462b64dbfc458a4e820decd1
#
_entry.id   101052b2462b64dbfc458a4e820decd1
#
_cell.length_a   1.000
_cell.length_b   1.000
_cell.length_c   1.000
_cell.angle_alpha   90.00
_cell.angle_beta   90.00
_cell.angle_gamma   90.00
#
_symmetry.space_group_name_H-M   'P 1'
#
loop_
_entity.id
_entity.type
_entity.pdbx_description
1 polymer ?
#
loop_
_entity_poly.entity_id
_entity_poly.type
_entity_poly.pdbx_seq_one_letter_code
_entity_poly.pdbx_strand_id
1 'polypeptide(L)'
;MFKKTFILVSVMFSSLYAEVSLEKKIGQMLMVGFHGVSVTKNSQICKDIKKYNLGAVILFDYNPVNKNKAKNISSRGQLKKLTTELQECSSDGKLLIAIDQEGGKVQRLKNKYGFNGKFPKASDVAKMDQKQIRSTYLKMAKELKSVGINYNLAPVVDLDINMKNHVIHGLGRSYGKDPKIVAKYASTFMDAMNDYGVITSLKHFPGHGSSVGDTHKGYVDVTKLWKEVELEPYKYLKDRADTIMVAHVFNEVLDEKYPATLSSKTVNGLLRNKIGYNGVVITDDLQMGAISKKYSLKSTLQLAINAGNDILLFGNQLDPRKVVSSKKLVETISKLIKEKRVKVRSINNSYNRVQKLKRKL
;
A
#
# COMPACT_ATOMS: atom_id res chain seq x y z
N MET A 1 71.44 -0.45 23.09
CA MET A 1 70.27 0.34 22.67
C MET A 1 69.34 -0.55 21.80
N PHE A 2 68.35 -1.21 22.44
CA PHE A 2 67.45 -2.12 21.77
C PHE A 2 66.21 -1.39 21.35
N LYS A 3 65.95 -1.27 20.02
CA LYS A 3 64.68 -0.73 19.46
C LYS A 3 63.62 -1.83 19.53
N LYS A 4 62.60 -1.63 20.37
CA LYS A 4 61.39 -2.47 20.36
C LYS A 4 60.44 -1.99 19.25
N THR A 5 60.28 -2.79 18.20
CA THR A 5 59.27 -2.58 17.15
C THR A 5 57.94 -3.09 17.65
N PHE A 6 56.96 -2.19 17.86
CA PHE A 6 55.58 -2.56 18.15
C PHE A 6 54.85 -2.84 16.82
N ILE A 7 54.49 -4.08 16.61
CA ILE A 7 53.62 -4.49 15.51
C ILE A 7 52.17 -4.30 15.98
N LEU A 8 51.46 -3.30 15.41
CA LEU A 8 50.05 -3.07 15.64
C LEU A 8 49.25 -3.99 14.75
N VAL A 9 48.73 -5.09 15.32
CA VAL A 9 47.81 -6.00 14.61
C VAL A 9 46.40 -5.39 14.65
N SER A 10 45.99 -4.75 13.55
CA SER A 10 44.64 -4.28 13.35
C SER A 10 43.73 -5.50 13.03
N VAL A 11 42.97 -5.95 14.02
CA VAL A 11 41.92 -6.95 13.85
C VAL A 11 40.71 -6.25 13.25
N MET A 12 40.53 -6.33 11.93
CA MET A 12 39.28 -5.96 11.26
C MET A 12 38.18 -6.96 11.65
N PHE A 13 37.31 -6.56 12.57
CA PHE A 13 36.03 -7.22 12.78
C PHE A 13 35.11 -6.91 11.59
N SER A 14 35.20 -7.71 10.54
CA SER A 14 34.15 -7.81 9.54
C SER A 14 32.97 -8.56 10.17
N SER A 15 31.99 -7.79 10.67
CA SER A 15 30.69 -8.37 11.04
C SER A 15 30.07 -8.96 9.77
N LEU A 16 30.12 -10.29 9.63
CA LEU A 16 29.37 -11.04 8.62
C LEU A 16 27.87 -10.90 8.94
N TYR A 17 27.26 -9.81 8.49
CA TYR A 17 25.80 -9.78 8.36
C TYR A 17 25.45 -10.77 7.26
N ALA A 18 24.85 -11.90 7.62
CA ALA A 18 24.36 -12.87 6.64
C ALA A 18 23.44 -12.14 5.65
N GLU A 19 23.75 -12.21 4.37
CA GLU A 19 22.96 -11.54 3.32
C GLU A 19 21.53 -12.09 3.36
N VAL A 20 20.54 -11.19 3.37
CA VAL A 20 19.12 -11.56 3.37
C VAL A 20 18.80 -12.35 2.10
N SER A 21 18.27 -13.57 2.25
CA SER A 21 17.98 -14.45 1.11
C SER A 21 16.99 -13.82 0.13
N LEU A 22 17.08 -14.20 -1.13
CA LEU A 22 16.22 -13.69 -2.19
C LEU A 22 14.72 -13.91 -1.88
N GLU A 23 14.35 -15.05 -1.30
CA GLU A 23 12.97 -15.34 -0.88
C GLU A 23 12.46 -14.35 0.18
N LYS A 24 13.30 -14.02 1.16
CA LYS A 24 12.96 -13.01 2.18
C LYS A 24 12.86 -11.61 1.60
N LYS A 25 13.71 -11.25 0.62
CA LYS A 25 13.60 -9.97 -0.11
C LYS A 25 12.29 -9.91 -0.91
N ILE A 26 11.90 -11.01 -1.57
CA ILE A 26 10.60 -11.12 -2.26
C ILE A 26 9.44 -10.97 -1.26
N GLY A 27 9.51 -11.66 -0.10
CA GLY A 27 8.49 -11.56 0.94
C GLY A 27 8.26 -10.13 1.42
N GLN A 28 9.31 -9.30 1.51
CA GLN A 28 9.19 -7.89 1.86
C GLN A 28 8.43 -7.05 0.82
N MET A 29 8.33 -7.51 -0.42
CA MET A 29 7.52 -6.87 -1.48
C MET A 29 6.05 -7.30 -1.44
N LEU A 30 5.61 -8.16 -0.54
CA LEU A 30 4.26 -8.68 -0.51
C LEU A 30 3.44 -8.01 0.62
N MET A 31 2.24 -7.52 0.25
CA MET A 31 1.17 -7.17 1.18
C MET A 31 0.02 -8.15 0.96
N VAL A 32 -0.31 -8.95 2.00
CA VAL A 32 -1.32 -9.99 1.87
C VAL A 32 -2.45 -9.83 2.88
N GLY A 33 -3.68 -10.04 2.43
CA GLY A 33 -4.84 -10.22 3.30
C GLY A 33 -4.97 -11.68 3.72
N PHE A 34 -5.49 -11.92 4.92
CA PHE A 34 -5.74 -13.24 5.48
C PHE A 34 -7.10 -13.30 6.19
N HIS A 35 -7.58 -14.48 6.54
CA HIS A 35 -8.80 -14.67 7.31
C HIS A 35 -8.48 -15.07 8.75
N GLY A 36 -9.15 -14.43 9.70
CA GLY A 36 -9.04 -14.71 11.12
C GLY A 36 -9.00 -13.44 11.97
N VAL A 37 -9.58 -13.53 13.17
CA VAL A 37 -9.64 -12.44 14.17
C VAL A 37 -8.60 -12.63 15.28
N SER A 38 -7.79 -13.68 15.21
CA SER A 38 -6.67 -13.99 16.11
C SER A 38 -5.56 -14.69 15.36
N VAL A 39 -4.35 -14.59 15.85
CA VAL A 39 -3.16 -15.22 15.27
C VAL A 39 -2.40 -15.92 16.40
N THR A 40 -1.96 -17.14 16.14
CA THR A 40 -1.05 -17.91 16.99
C THR A 40 0.19 -18.26 16.21
N LYS A 41 1.24 -18.78 16.88
CA LYS A 41 2.46 -19.28 16.21
C LYS A 41 2.16 -20.36 15.16
N ASN A 42 1.03 -21.07 15.32
CA ASN A 42 0.60 -22.13 14.40
C ASN A 42 -0.27 -21.63 13.24
N SER A 43 -0.77 -20.41 13.29
CA SER A 43 -1.56 -19.80 12.21
C SER A 43 -0.75 -19.68 10.94
N GLN A 44 -1.38 -19.95 9.77
CA GLN A 44 -0.68 -19.92 8.48
C GLN A 44 -0.03 -18.56 8.22
N ILE A 45 -0.73 -17.45 8.53
CA ILE A 45 -0.16 -16.10 8.34
C ILE A 45 1.10 -15.88 9.18
N CYS A 46 1.15 -16.37 10.44
CA CYS A 46 2.34 -16.27 11.28
C CYS A 46 3.51 -17.09 10.71
N LYS A 47 3.23 -18.30 10.24
CA LYS A 47 4.23 -19.13 9.55
C LYS A 47 4.77 -18.46 8.29
N ASP A 48 3.89 -17.82 7.50
CA ASP A 48 4.27 -17.11 6.28
C ASP A 48 5.10 -15.86 6.58
N ILE A 49 4.72 -15.06 7.60
CA ILE A 49 5.50 -13.90 8.06
C ILE A 49 6.92 -14.34 8.43
N LYS A 50 7.06 -15.39 9.25
CA LYS A 50 8.37 -15.90 9.68
C LYS A 50 9.19 -16.47 8.53
N LYS A 51 8.59 -17.34 7.72
CA LYS A 51 9.29 -18.06 6.66
C LYS A 51 9.77 -17.14 5.56
N TYR A 52 8.86 -16.29 5.04
CA TYR A 52 9.12 -15.47 3.88
C TYR A 52 9.50 -14.02 4.24
N ASN A 53 9.51 -13.67 5.54
CA ASN A 53 9.72 -12.30 5.98
C ASN A 53 8.75 -11.34 5.29
N LEU A 54 7.43 -11.62 5.37
CA LEU A 54 6.43 -10.79 4.70
C LEU A 54 6.55 -9.32 5.08
N GLY A 55 6.46 -8.43 4.08
CA GLY A 55 6.60 -6.98 4.27
C GLY A 55 5.40 -6.35 4.94
N ALA A 56 4.20 -6.82 4.60
CA ALA A 56 2.96 -6.22 5.04
C ALA A 56 1.78 -7.21 5.09
N VAL A 57 0.78 -6.84 5.89
CA VAL A 57 -0.56 -7.43 5.86
C VAL A 57 -1.60 -6.32 5.72
N ILE A 58 -2.77 -6.63 5.12
CA ILE A 58 -3.92 -5.74 5.04
C ILE A 58 -5.11 -6.34 5.77
N LEU A 59 -5.81 -5.53 6.57
CA LEU A 59 -6.92 -5.94 7.40
C LEU A 59 -8.26 -5.40 6.87
N PHE A 60 -9.30 -6.22 6.97
CA PHE A 60 -10.67 -5.89 6.57
C PHE A 60 -11.66 -6.17 7.70
N ASP A 61 -12.74 -5.41 7.72
CA ASP A 61 -13.76 -5.48 8.77
C ASP A 61 -14.83 -6.56 8.54
N TYR A 62 -15.06 -6.98 7.29
CA TYR A 62 -16.09 -7.98 6.98
C TYR A 62 -15.56 -9.13 6.14
N ASN A 63 -16.17 -10.30 6.31
CA ASN A 63 -15.89 -11.48 5.50
C ASN A 63 -16.64 -11.36 4.15
N PRO A 64 -15.98 -11.58 3.00
CA PRO A 64 -16.62 -11.43 1.69
C PRO A 64 -17.72 -12.49 1.41
N VAL A 65 -17.67 -13.65 2.07
CA VAL A 65 -18.73 -14.69 1.95
C VAL A 65 -19.96 -14.32 2.76
N ASN A 66 -19.73 -13.81 4.00
CA ASN A 66 -20.80 -13.41 4.89
C ASN A 66 -20.44 -12.08 5.53
N LYS A 67 -21.01 -11.00 5.01
CA LYS A 67 -20.71 -9.62 5.44
C LYS A 67 -21.08 -9.34 6.91
N ASN A 68 -21.89 -10.19 7.53
CA ASN A 68 -22.23 -10.09 8.95
C ASN A 68 -21.14 -10.70 9.86
N LYS A 69 -20.21 -11.48 9.30
CA LYS A 69 -19.06 -12.02 10.02
C LYS A 69 -17.83 -11.13 9.82
N ALA A 70 -17.04 -10.99 10.89
CA ALA A 70 -15.75 -10.32 10.84
C ALA A 70 -14.78 -11.12 9.96
N LYS A 71 -13.91 -10.40 9.21
CA LYS A 71 -12.70 -11.02 8.63
C LYS A 71 -11.54 -10.90 9.61
N ASN A 72 -11.19 -9.66 9.98
CA ASN A 72 -10.07 -9.39 10.89
C ASN A 72 -10.46 -8.48 12.07
N ILE A 73 -11.58 -7.75 11.99
CA ILE A 73 -11.94 -6.71 12.94
C ILE A 73 -13.32 -7.03 13.52
N SER A 74 -13.38 -7.35 14.81
CA SER A 74 -14.64 -7.65 15.54
C SER A 74 -14.85 -6.76 16.76
N SER A 75 -13.78 -6.23 17.36
CA SER A 75 -13.82 -5.23 18.43
C SER A 75 -12.47 -4.52 18.55
N ARG A 76 -12.43 -3.40 19.28
CA ARG A 76 -11.20 -2.64 19.54
C ARG A 76 -10.15 -3.49 20.29
N GLY A 77 -10.56 -4.18 21.37
CA GLY A 77 -9.66 -5.04 22.14
C GLY A 77 -9.14 -6.22 21.35
N GLN A 78 -10.01 -6.87 20.55
CA GLN A 78 -9.63 -7.96 19.66
C GLN A 78 -8.61 -7.49 18.61
N LEU A 79 -8.84 -6.33 17.98
CA LEU A 79 -7.94 -5.82 16.94
C LEU A 79 -6.56 -5.48 17.52
N LYS A 80 -6.50 -4.84 18.70
CA LYS A 80 -5.23 -4.56 19.38
C LYS A 80 -4.45 -5.85 19.65
N LYS A 81 -5.12 -6.90 20.14
CA LYS A 81 -4.51 -8.21 20.35
C LYS A 81 -3.99 -8.80 19.03
N LEU A 82 -4.82 -8.81 17.97
CA LEU A 82 -4.44 -9.33 16.65
C LEU A 82 -3.18 -8.64 16.10
N THR A 83 -3.11 -7.32 16.17
CA THR A 83 -1.95 -6.57 15.64
C THR A 83 -0.69 -6.83 16.45
N THR A 84 -0.81 -6.99 17.79
CA THR A 84 0.32 -7.39 18.65
C THR A 84 0.82 -8.79 18.26
N GLU A 85 -0.08 -9.77 18.14
CA GLU A 85 0.24 -11.15 17.73
C GLU A 85 0.89 -11.20 16.33
N LEU A 86 0.46 -10.35 15.41
CA LEU A 86 1.08 -10.22 14.07
C LEU A 86 2.49 -9.66 14.14
N GLN A 87 2.75 -8.63 14.97
CA GLN A 87 4.09 -8.08 15.17
C GLN A 87 5.04 -9.10 15.80
N GLU A 88 4.57 -9.93 16.74
CA GLU A 88 5.35 -11.02 17.35
C GLU A 88 5.74 -12.12 16.34
N CYS A 89 5.04 -12.21 15.22
CA CYS A 89 5.41 -13.11 14.14
C CYS A 89 6.54 -12.55 13.25
N SER A 90 6.75 -11.23 13.27
CA SER A 90 7.84 -10.57 12.54
C SER A 90 9.17 -10.69 13.30
N SER A 91 10.26 -10.96 12.59
CA SER A 91 11.57 -11.11 13.21
C SER A 91 12.18 -9.81 13.75
N ASP A 92 11.75 -8.67 13.18
CA ASP A 92 12.22 -7.32 13.51
C ASP A 92 11.14 -6.44 14.15
N GLY A 93 9.91 -6.99 14.36
CA GLY A 93 8.77 -6.25 14.90
C GLY A 93 8.30 -5.09 14.00
N LYS A 94 8.71 -5.07 12.74
CA LYS A 94 8.42 -3.98 11.78
C LYS A 94 7.53 -4.43 10.62
N LEU A 95 6.53 -5.29 10.90
CA LEU A 95 5.51 -5.64 9.93
C LEU A 95 4.62 -4.42 9.65
N LEU A 96 4.43 -4.08 8.37
CA LEU A 96 3.43 -3.08 7.98
C LEU A 96 2.04 -3.71 8.14
N ILE A 97 1.20 -3.12 8.99
CA ILE A 97 -0.19 -3.55 9.19
C ILE A 97 -1.09 -2.46 8.62
N ALA A 98 -1.65 -2.75 7.44
CA ALA A 98 -2.36 -1.78 6.63
C ALA A 98 -3.88 -1.88 6.77
N ILE A 99 -4.54 -0.74 6.53
CA ILE A 99 -5.99 -0.59 6.50
C ILE A 99 -6.40 0.51 5.52
N ASP A 100 -7.64 0.46 5.00
CA ASP A 100 -8.29 1.58 4.32
C ASP A 100 -9.13 2.38 5.31
N GLN A 101 -8.61 3.46 5.81
CA GLN A 101 -9.33 4.37 6.71
C GLN A 101 -9.31 5.78 6.13
N GLU A 102 -10.13 6.00 5.10
CA GLU A 102 -10.27 7.30 4.42
C GLU A 102 -11.24 8.24 5.18
N GLY A 103 -12.27 7.66 5.75
CA GLY A 103 -13.47 8.31 6.24
C GLY A 103 -14.67 8.06 5.31
N GLY A 104 -15.86 8.56 5.68
CA GLY A 104 -17.08 8.34 4.93
C GLY A 104 -17.44 6.87 4.77
N LYS A 105 -17.63 6.43 3.52
CA LYS A 105 -17.97 5.02 3.21
C LYS A 105 -16.76 4.09 3.26
N VAL A 106 -15.56 4.62 3.07
CA VAL A 106 -14.32 3.81 3.04
C VAL A 106 -13.61 3.93 4.39
N GLN A 107 -14.08 3.17 5.34
CA GLN A 107 -13.49 3.03 6.66
C GLN A 107 -13.80 1.66 7.25
N ARG A 108 -12.85 1.10 8.01
CA ARG A 108 -12.93 -0.23 8.61
C ARG A 108 -13.18 -0.17 10.11
N LEU A 109 -12.66 0.86 10.77
CA LEU A 109 -12.88 1.08 12.20
C LEU A 109 -14.25 1.75 12.41
N LYS A 110 -15.28 0.92 12.61
CA LYS A 110 -16.68 1.36 12.68
C LYS A 110 -17.21 1.35 14.12
N ASN A 111 -18.23 2.17 14.40
CA ASN A 111 -18.88 2.24 15.72
C ASN A 111 -19.34 0.87 16.24
N LYS A 112 -19.87 0.00 15.38
CA LYS A 112 -20.31 -1.35 15.76
C LYS A 112 -19.20 -2.24 16.33
N TYR A 113 -17.95 -1.86 16.16
CA TYR A 113 -16.78 -2.55 16.72
C TYR A 113 -16.14 -1.79 17.91
N GLY A 114 -16.83 -0.76 18.44
CA GLY A 114 -16.35 0.03 19.57
C GLY A 114 -15.34 1.13 19.22
N PHE A 115 -15.30 1.57 17.94
CA PHE A 115 -14.50 2.69 17.48
C PHE A 115 -15.32 3.98 17.36
N ASN A 116 -14.68 5.14 17.25
CA ASN A 116 -15.38 6.40 16.98
C ASN A 116 -16.17 6.36 15.65
N GLY A 117 -15.63 5.70 14.64
CA GLY A 117 -16.30 5.18 13.44
C GLY A 117 -17.07 6.16 12.56
N LYS A 118 -17.00 7.46 12.83
CA LYS A 118 -17.71 8.50 12.06
C LYS A 118 -16.76 9.59 11.57
N PHE A 119 -15.66 9.19 10.98
CA PHE A 119 -14.82 10.18 10.30
C PHE A 119 -15.51 10.64 9.02
N PRO A 120 -15.55 11.97 8.75
CA PRO A 120 -16.22 12.51 7.58
C PRO A 120 -15.52 12.07 6.30
N LYS A 121 -16.26 12.04 5.19
CA LYS A 121 -15.69 11.85 3.85
C LYS A 121 -14.89 13.08 3.41
N ALA A 122 -13.96 12.91 2.49
CA ALA A 122 -13.05 13.98 2.05
C ALA A 122 -13.78 15.23 1.58
N SER A 123 -14.90 15.10 0.86
CA SER A 123 -15.71 16.24 0.38
C SER A 123 -16.39 17.03 1.51
N ASP A 124 -16.62 16.44 2.68
CA ASP A 124 -17.12 17.16 3.85
C ASP A 124 -15.98 17.81 4.62
N VAL A 125 -14.82 17.12 4.73
CA VAL A 125 -13.60 17.71 5.30
C VAL A 125 -13.18 18.96 4.54
N ALA A 126 -13.31 18.98 3.22
CA ALA A 126 -12.97 20.13 2.38
C ALA A 126 -13.78 21.41 2.69
N LYS A 127 -14.89 21.30 3.46
CA LYS A 127 -15.72 22.42 3.92
C LYS A 127 -15.34 22.92 5.31
N MET A 128 -14.42 22.25 5.99
CA MET A 128 -13.99 22.59 7.36
C MET A 128 -12.85 23.61 7.34
N ASP A 129 -12.67 24.33 8.43
CA ASP A 129 -11.46 25.13 8.64
C ASP A 129 -10.23 24.24 8.91
N GLN A 130 -9.05 24.81 8.76
CA GLN A 130 -7.78 24.07 8.86
C GLN A 130 -7.56 23.43 10.24
N LYS A 131 -8.05 24.06 11.32
CA LYS A 131 -7.94 23.54 12.69
C LYS A 131 -8.83 22.31 12.88
N GLN A 132 -10.06 22.36 12.35
CA GLN A 132 -11.02 21.25 12.37
C GLN A 132 -10.49 20.05 11.56
N ILE A 133 -9.92 20.29 10.36
CA ILE A 133 -9.32 19.25 9.52
C ILE A 133 -8.19 18.54 10.25
N ARG A 134 -7.22 19.30 10.78
CA ARG A 134 -6.10 18.73 11.53
C ARG A 134 -6.59 17.94 12.75
N SER A 135 -7.50 18.50 13.54
CA SER A 135 -8.07 17.83 14.71
C SER A 135 -8.75 16.50 14.35
N THR A 136 -9.52 16.49 13.24
CA THR A 136 -10.19 15.29 12.74
C THR A 136 -9.20 14.18 12.39
N TYR A 137 -8.13 14.52 11.66
CA TYR A 137 -7.13 13.54 11.24
C TYR A 137 -6.21 13.10 12.38
N LEU A 138 -5.90 13.96 13.35
CA LEU A 138 -5.19 13.55 14.57
C LEU A 138 -6.00 12.54 15.39
N LYS A 139 -7.33 12.72 15.50
CA LYS A 139 -8.22 11.74 16.16
C LYS A 139 -8.19 10.39 15.43
N MET A 140 -8.24 10.40 14.10
CA MET A 140 -8.15 9.18 13.28
C MET A 140 -6.79 8.49 13.47
N ALA A 141 -5.69 9.22 13.40
CA ALA A 141 -4.35 8.70 13.59
C ALA A 141 -4.14 8.08 14.97
N LYS A 142 -4.61 8.77 16.03
CA LYS A 142 -4.59 8.27 17.41
C LYS A 142 -5.38 6.96 17.53
N GLU A 143 -6.54 6.86 16.89
CA GLU A 143 -7.35 5.65 16.91
C GLU A 143 -6.65 4.48 16.22
N LEU A 144 -6.06 4.70 15.02
CA LEU A 144 -5.26 3.71 14.30
C LEU A 144 -4.09 3.22 15.15
N LYS A 145 -3.28 4.14 15.68
CA LYS A 145 -2.11 3.82 16.50
C LYS A 145 -2.50 3.03 17.76
N SER A 146 -3.64 3.38 18.40
CA SER A 146 -4.10 2.73 19.64
C SER A 146 -4.39 1.23 19.50
N VAL A 147 -4.61 0.77 18.27
CA VAL A 147 -4.85 -0.63 17.93
C VAL A 147 -3.76 -1.23 17.04
N GLY A 148 -2.58 -0.62 17.01
CA GLY A 148 -1.40 -1.16 16.35
C GLY A 148 -1.41 -1.11 14.81
N ILE A 149 -2.33 -0.36 14.21
CA ILE A 149 -2.27 -0.05 12.78
C ILE A 149 -1.18 0.99 12.55
N ASN A 150 -0.26 0.70 11.63
CA ASN A 150 0.89 1.55 11.33
C ASN A 150 0.98 1.96 9.85
N TYR A 151 -0.02 1.56 9.04
CA TYR A 151 -0.09 1.95 7.63
C TYR A 151 -1.55 2.20 7.22
N ASN A 152 -1.86 3.43 6.79
CA ASN A 152 -3.17 3.78 6.26
C ASN A 152 -3.07 3.99 4.73
N LEU A 153 -3.81 3.20 3.96
CA LEU A 153 -3.90 3.31 2.51
C LEU A 153 -4.79 4.50 2.12
N ALA A 154 -4.42 5.69 2.56
CA ALA A 154 -5.02 6.99 2.35
C ALA A 154 -3.92 8.06 2.49
N PRO A 155 -4.11 9.30 2.00
CA PRO A 155 -5.35 9.90 1.49
C PRO A 155 -5.59 9.66 0.00
N VAL A 156 -6.86 9.85 -0.42
CA VAL A 156 -7.21 9.96 -1.84
C VAL A 156 -6.88 11.35 -2.34
N VAL A 157 -6.13 11.43 -3.45
CA VAL A 157 -5.76 12.69 -4.11
C VAL A 157 -6.34 12.82 -5.53
N ASP A 158 -7.25 11.91 -5.88
CA ASP A 158 -8.01 11.99 -7.13
C ASP A 158 -8.87 13.27 -7.16
N LEU A 159 -8.84 13.97 -8.28
CA LEU A 159 -9.60 15.21 -8.46
C LEU A 159 -11.09 14.94 -8.72
N ASP A 160 -11.98 15.77 -8.18
CA ASP A 160 -13.42 15.68 -8.40
C ASP A 160 -13.84 16.37 -9.71
N ILE A 161 -13.39 15.83 -10.84
CA ILE A 161 -13.56 16.43 -12.17
C ILE A 161 -14.61 15.76 -13.05
N ASN A 162 -15.18 14.63 -12.59
CA ASN A 162 -16.24 13.94 -13.32
C ASN A 162 -17.39 13.54 -12.39
N MET A 163 -18.51 14.23 -12.49
CA MET A 163 -19.72 13.98 -11.69
C MET A 163 -20.33 12.58 -11.94
N LYS A 164 -20.01 11.93 -13.07
CA LYS A 164 -20.45 10.56 -13.39
C LYS A 164 -19.55 9.50 -12.73
N ASN A 165 -18.50 9.90 -12.04
CA ASN A 165 -17.63 8.99 -11.30
C ASN A 165 -18.29 8.55 -9.99
N HIS A 166 -18.90 7.38 -9.98
CA HIS A 166 -19.56 6.85 -8.78
C HIS A 166 -18.60 6.49 -7.65
N VAL A 167 -17.32 6.19 -7.96
CA VAL A 167 -16.32 5.70 -6.98
C VAL A 167 -15.65 6.86 -6.26
N ILE A 168 -15.36 7.96 -6.93
CA ILE A 168 -14.70 9.13 -6.33
C ILE A 168 -15.75 10.20 -5.98
N HIS A 169 -16.45 10.77 -6.98
CA HIS A 169 -17.47 11.79 -6.78
C HIS A 169 -18.65 11.26 -5.96
N GLY A 170 -19.27 10.16 -6.40
CA GLY A 170 -20.49 9.62 -5.77
C GLY A 170 -20.31 9.19 -4.30
N LEU A 171 -19.12 8.79 -3.91
CA LEU A 171 -18.77 8.46 -2.52
C LEU A 171 -18.17 9.65 -1.75
N GLY A 172 -17.92 10.77 -2.41
CA GLY A 172 -17.33 11.99 -1.82
C GLY A 172 -15.90 11.77 -1.32
N ARG A 173 -15.10 10.95 -2.04
CA ARG A 173 -13.74 10.59 -1.64
C ARG A 173 -12.69 11.62 -2.01
N SER A 174 -13.04 12.64 -2.81
CA SER A 174 -12.14 13.72 -3.22
C SER A 174 -12.30 14.97 -2.34
N TYR A 175 -11.22 15.70 -2.16
CA TYR A 175 -11.22 17.02 -1.51
C TYR A 175 -11.66 18.14 -2.47
N GLY A 176 -11.84 17.86 -3.77
CA GLY A 176 -12.28 18.84 -4.76
C GLY A 176 -11.60 18.70 -6.11
N LYS A 177 -11.80 19.69 -6.97
CA LYS A 177 -11.28 19.70 -8.35
C LYS A 177 -9.99 20.49 -8.52
N ASP A 178 -9.64 21.35 -7.56
CA ASP A 178 -8.39 22.11 -7.59
C ASP A 178 -7.24 21.28 -7.02
N PRO A 179 -6.17 20.98 -7.81
CA PRO A 179 -5.08 20.13 -7.38
C PRO A 179 -4.26 20.71 -6.21
N LYS A 180 -4.17 22.05 -6.09
CA LYS A 180 -3.47 22.70 -4.96
C LYS A 180 -4.24 22.52 -3.66
N ILE A 181 -5.58 22.65 -3.74
CA ILE A 181 -6.46 22.43 -2.58
C ILE A 181 -6.42 20.96 -2.16
N VAL A 182 -6.50 20.02 -3.12
CA VAL A 182 -6.38 18.58 -2.84
C VAL A 182 -5.03 18.26 -2.19
N ALA A 183 -3.93 18.79 -2.73
CA ALA A 183 -2.60 18.60 -2.15
C ALA A 183 -2.48 19.18 -0.73
N LYS A 184 -3.08 20.36 -0.47
CA LYS A 184 -3.09 20.99 0.87
C LYS A 184 -3.78 20.09 1.90
N TYR A 185 -4.96 19.56 1.59
CA TYR A 185 -5.70 18.71 2.52
C TYR A 185 -5.04 17.34 2.70
N ALA A 186 -4.54 16.75 1.61
CA ALA A 186 -3.76 15.52 1.68
C ALA A 186 -2.50 15.70 2.53
N SER A 187 -1.80 16.83 2.41
CA SER A 187 -0.65 17.17 3.27
C SER A 187 -1.03 17.20 4.75
N THR A 188 -2.15 17.85 5.11
CA THR A 188 -2.64 17.88 6.49
C THR A 188 -2.98 16.49 7.02
N PHE A 189 -3.55 15.62 6.16
CA PHE A 189 -3.81 14.21 6.49
C PHE A 189 -2.50 13.48 6.79
N MET A 190 -1.51 13.58 5.88
CA MET A 190 -0.20 12.93 6.01
C MET A 190 0.50 13.36 7.30
N ASP A 191 0.53 14.67 7.60
CA ASP A 191 1.14 15.19 8.81
C ASP A 191 0.50 14.62 10.07
N ALA A 192 -0.83 14.61 10.12
CA ALA A 192 -1.55 14.08 11.27
C ALA A 192 -1.31 12.56 11.48
N MET A 193 -1.18 11.79 10.39
CA MET A 193 -0.84 10.37 10.47
C MET A 193 0.61 10.17 10.92
N ASN A 194 1.56 10.93 10.36
CA ASN A 194 2.98 10.85 10.68
C ASN A 194 3.27 11.25 12.14
N ASP A 195 2.52 12.18 12.73
CA ASP A 195 2.61 12.54 14.16
C ASP A 195 2.39 11.35 15.10
N TYR A 196 1.68 10.31 14.63
CA TYR A 196 1.43 9.06 15.35
C TYR A 196 2.22 7.86 14.81
N GLY A 197 3.16 8.08 13.89
CA GLY A 197 3.93 7.01 13.25
C GLY A 197 3.07 6.07 12.40
N VAL A 198 2.04 6.62 11.72
CA VAL A 198 1.22 5.90 10.76
C VAL A 198 1.63 6.32 9.35
N ILE A 199 2.17 5.38 8.59
CA ILE A 199 2.56 5.56 7.20
C ILE A 199 1.31 5.80 6.33
N THR A 200 1.45 6.59 5.25
CA THR A 200 0.34 6.97 4.37
C THR A 200 0.58 6.54 2.92
N SER A 201 -0.50 6.51 2.12
CA SER A 201 -0.44 6.23 0.67
C SER A 201 -1.30 7.19 -0.11
N LEU A 202 -0.68 8.01 -0.98
CA LEU A 202 -1.42 8.79 -1.95
C LEU A 202 -2.04 7.87 -3.00
N LYS A 203 -3.31 8.06 -3.37
CA LYS A 203 -4.01 7.19 -4.32
C LYS A 203 -5.07 7.93 -5.13
N HIS A 204 -5.33 7.50 -6.36
CA HIS A 204 -4.85 6.34 -7.10
C HIS A 204 -4.11 6.81 -8.37
N PHE A 205 -2.78 6.78 -8.35
CA PHE A 205 -1.96 7.23 -9.48
C PHE A 205 -2.28 6.45 -10.77
N PRO A 206 -2.35 7.08 -11.95
CA PRO A 206 -2.05 8.49 -12.29
C PRO A 206 -3.25 9.46 -12.17
N GLY A 207 -4.29 9.12 -11.44
CA GLY A 207 -5.54 9.82 -11.28
C GLY A 207 -6.72 8.95 -11.72
N HIS A 208 -7.70 8.83 -10.84
CA HIS A 208 -8.94 8.05 -11.03
C HIS A 208 -10.18 8.96 -11.03
N GLY A 209 -10.00 10.28 -10.87
CA GLY A 209 -11.09 11.24 -10.73
C GLY A 209 -11.93 11.42 -11.99
N SER A 210 -11.32 11.31 -13.16
CA SER A 210 -11.99 11.41 -14.46
C SER A 210 -12.75 10.15 -14.88
N SER A 211 -12.51 8.99 -14.26
CA SER A 211 -13.08 7.70 -14.69
C SER A 211 -14.62 7.64 -14.55
N VAL A 212 -15.25 6.76 -15.31
CA VAL A 212 -16.69 6.45 -15.19
C VAL A 212 -16.89 5.04 -14.60
N GLY A 213 -15.92 4.15 -14.77
CA GLY A 213 -16.00 2.75 -14.35
C GLY A 213 -15.46 2.48 -12.95
N ASP A 214 -15.69 1.26 -12.49
CA ASP A 214 -15.18 0.69 -11.23
C ASP A 214 -14.21 -0.46 -11.52
N THR A 215 -12.93 -0.26 -11.22
CA THR A 215 -11.85 -1.23 -11.46
C THR A 215 -11.99 -2.52 -10.64
N HIS A 216 -12.79 -2.51 -9.57
CA HIS A 216 -13.17 -3.75 -8.85
C HIS A 216 -13.98 -4.68 -9.74
N LYS A 217 -14.82 -4.13 -10.62
CA LYS A 217 -15.72 -4.90 -11.48
C LYS A 217 -15.06 -5.33 -12.79
N GLY A 218 -14.12 -4.57 -13.31
CA GLY A 218 -13.48 -4.87 -14.58
C GLY A 218 -12.61 -3.76 -15.12
N TYR A 219 -12.33 -3.86 -16.41
CA TYR A 219 -11.52 -2.93 -17.18
C TYR A 219 -12.13 -1.51 -17.20
N VAL A 220 -11.33 -0.51 -16.94
CA VAL A 220 -11.72 0.90 -16.95
C VAL A 220 -10.75 1.66 -17.85
N ASP A 221 -11.24 2.13 -18.99
CA ASP A 221 -10.52 2.96 -19.92
C ASP A 221 -10.80 4.44 -19.65
N VAL A 222 -9.75 5.20 -19.40
CA VAL A 222 -9.81 6.64 -19.14
C VAL A 222 -9.16 7.47 -20.24
N THR A 223 -8.76 6.87 -21.36
CA THR A 223 -7.99 7.51 -22.45
C THR A 223 -8.59 8.84 -22.89
N LYS A 224 -9.92 8.90 -23.09
CA LYS A 224 -10.62 10.11 -23.54
C LYS A 224 -11.05 11.05 -22.40
N LEU A 225 -10.94 10.61 -21.14
CA LEU A 225 -11.47 11.32 -19.98
C LEU A 225 -10.35 11.91 -19.10
N TRP A 226 -9.25 11.18 -18.98
CA TRP A 226 -8.11 11.54 -18.15
C TRP A 226 -7.45 12.84 -18.62
N LYS A 227 -7.08 13.66 -17.67
CA LYS A 227 -6.41 14.94 -17.90
C LYS A 227 -5.09 15.01 -17.15
N GLU A 228 -4.07 15.59 -17.76
CA GLU A 228 -2.72 15.70 -17.15
C GLU A 228 -2.73 16.44 -15.80
N VAL A 229 -3.71 17.29 -15.57
CA VAL A 229 -3.91 18.00 -14.28
C VAL A 229 -4.09 17.02 -13.10
N GLU A 230 -4.54 15.79 -13.34
CA GLU A 230 -4.65 14.75 -12.30
C GLU A 230 -3.29 14.30 -11.73
N LEU A 231 -2.19 14.64 -12.40
CA LEU A 231 -0.83 14.41 -11.91
C LEU A 231 -0.36 15.48 -10.91
N GLU A 232 -0.99 16.65 -10.89
CA GLU A 232 -0.49 17.78 -10.10
C GLU A 232 -0.42 17.50 -8.59
N PRO A 233 -1.41 16.85 -7.94
CA PRO A 233 -1.31 16.52 -6.51
C PRO A 233 -0.07 15.66 -6.21
N TYR A 234 0.29 14.74 -7.10
CA TYR A 234 1.49 13.90 -6.94
C TYR A 234 2.78 14.70 -7.11
N LYS A 235 2.83 15.65 -8.07
CA LYS A 235 3.97 16.56 -8.25
C LYS A 235 4.20 17.43 -7.01
N TYR A 236 3.12 17.97 -6.40
CA TYR A 236 3.21 18.78 -5.19
C TYR A 236 3.64 17.98 -3.95
N LEU A 237 3.30 16.69 -3.88
CA LEU A 237 3.48 15.87 -2.67
C LEU A 237 4.61 14.84 -2.79
N LYS A 238 5.28 14.68 -3.92
CA LYS A 238 6.26 13.61 -4.18
C LYS A 238 7.38 13.50 -3.15
N ASP A 239 7.86 14.62 -2.65
CA ASP A 239 9.00 14.64 -1.71
C ASP A 239 8.57 14.33 -0.27
N ARG A 240 7.26 14.35 0.00
CA ARG A 240 6.65 14.11 1.31
C ARG A 240 5.89 12.79 1.40
N ALA A 241 5.47 12.23 0.26
CA ALA A 241 4.68 11.01 0.20
C ALA A 241 5.48 9.81 0.72
N ASP A 242 4.92 9.10 1.70
CA ASP A 242 5.48 7.85 2.19
C ASP A 242 5.42 6.78 1.11
N THR A 243 4.24 6.61 0.53
CA THR A 243 3.98 5.67 -0.56
C THR A 243 2.98 6.26 -1.57
N ILE A 244 3.01 5.75 -2.81
CA ILE A 244 2.03 6.07 -3.85
C ILE A 244 1.43 4.76 -4.36
N MET A 245 0.09 4.66 -4.32
CA MET A 245 -0.66 3.53 -4.85
C MET A 245 -1.07 3.78 -6.30
N VAL A 246 -0.79 2.80 -7.16
CA VAL A 246 -1.07 2.86 -8.60
C VAL A 246 -2.38 2.16 -8.93
N ALA A 247 -3.27 2.87 -9.62
CA ALA A 247 -4.57 2.39 -10.06
C ALA A 247 -4.48 1.32 -11.17
N HIS A 248 -5.60 0.62 -11.37
CA HIS A 248 -5.76 -0.31 -12.50
C HIS A 248 -6.47 0.31 -13.71
N VAL A 249 -6.46 1.64 -13.81
CA VAL A 249 -7.02 2.33 -14.98
C VAL A 249 -6.14 2.12 -16.22
N PHE A 250 -6.77 1.97 -17.37
CA PHE A 250 -6.09 1.95 -18.65
C PHE A 250 -6.15 3.35 -19.28
N ASN A 251 -5.03 3.77 -19.84
CA ASN A 251 -4.92 5.02 -20.60
C ASN A 251 -3.93 4.81 -21.75
N GLU A 252 -4.45 4.73 -22.97
CA GLU A 252 -3.68 4.47 -24.19
C GLU A 252 -2.59 5.53 -24.44
N VAL A 253 -2.84 6.79 -24.03
CA VAL A 253 -1.86 7.87 -24.15
C VAL A 253 -0.62 7.63 -23.28
N LEU A 254 -0.80 6.97 -22.12
CA LEU A 254 0.30 6.63 -21.20
C LEU A 254 0.94 5.28 -21.56
N ASP A 255 0.13 4.29 -21.93
CA ASP A 255 0.58 2.97 -22.36
C ASP A 255 -0.50 2.27 -23.19
N GLU A 256 -0.16 1.96 -24.46
CA GLU A 256 -1.06 1.31 -25.43
C GLU A 256 -1.48 -0.14 -25.03
N LYS A 257 -0.73 -0.77 -24.10
CA LYS A 257 -0.85 -2.21 -23.85
C LYS A 257 -1.36 -2.53 -22.44
N TYR A 258 -0.91 -1.76 -21.45
CA TYR A 258 -1.06 -2.17 -20.04
C TYR A 258 -1.76 -1.09 -19.21
N PRO A 259 -2.63 -1.49 -18.25
CA PRO A 259 -3.15 -0.56 -17.25
C PRO A 259 -2.01 -0.02 -16.39
N ALA A 260 -2.21 1.14 -15.78
CA ALA A 260 -1.17 1.90 -15.09
C ALA A 260 -0.32 1.05 -14.13
N THR A 261 -0.94 0.20 -13.31
CA THR A 261 -0.23 -0.70 -12.37
C THR A 261 0.74 -1.68 -13.05
N LEU A 262 0.45 -2.11 -14.28
CA LEU A 262 1.26 -3.08 -15.03
C LEU A 262 2.17 -2.43 -16.06
N SER A 263 2.13 -1.10 -16.18
CA SER A 263 2.82 -0.30 -17.18
C SER A 263 4.15 0.24 -16.67
N SER A 264 5.25 -0.17 -17.29
CA SER A 264 6.56 0.44 -17.04
C SER A 264 6.64 1.87 -17.56
N LYS A 265 5.90 2.22 -18.63
CA LYS A 265 5.80 3.61 -19.12
C LYS A 265 5.18 4.51 -18.06
N THR A 266 4.15 4.02 -17.34
CA THR A 266 3.45 4.78 -16.30
C THR A 266 4.24 4.82 -14.99
N VAL A 267 4.70 3.69 -14.46
CA VAL A 267 5.37 3.66 -13.15
C VAL A 267 6.80 4.14 -13.25
N ASN A 268 7.65 3.48 -14.05
CA ASN A 268 9.05 3.91 -14.18
C ASN A 268 9.18 5.21 -14.98
N GLY A 269 8.49 5.30 -16.13
CA GLY A 269 8.60 6.45 -17.04
C GLY A 269 7.99 7.72 -16.43
N LEU A 270 6.70 7.69 -16.12
CA LEU A 270 5.99 8.89 -15.67
C LEU A 270 6.23 9.18 -14.17
N LEU A 271 5.95 8.21 -13.27
CA LEU A 271 6.02 8.48 -11.84
C LEU A 271 7.47 8.65 -11.35
N ARG A 272 8.36 7.70 -11.69
CA ARG A 272 9.74 7.75 -11.18
C ARG A 272 10.61 8.75 -11.93
N ASN A 273 10.62 8.69 -13.28
CA ASN A 273 11.57 9.50 -14.06
C ASN A 273 11.04 10.93 -14.30
N LYS A 274 9.80 11.10 -14.81
CA LYS A 274 9.27 12.43 -15.15
C LYS A 274 8.85 13.22 -13.91
N ILE A 275 8.12 12.61 -12.96
CA ILE A 275 7.70 13.29 -11.71
C ILE A 275 8.83 13.29 -10.69
N GLY A 276 9.73 12.29 -10.71
CA GLY A 276 10.87 12.21 -9.80
C GLY A 276 10.59 11.56 -8.45
N TYR A 277 9.55 10.70 -8.36
CA TYR A 277 9.22 10.03 -7.10
C TYR A 277 10.15 8.85 -6.81
N ASN A 278 10.88 8.90 -5.70
CA ASN A 278 11.85 7.89 -5.29
C ASN A 278 11.41 7.01 -4.11
N GLY A 279 10.21 7.24 -3.57
CA GLY A 279 9.65 6.46 -2.48
C GLY A 279 9.08 5.11 -2.92
N VAL A 280 8.35 4.47 -2.00
CA VAL A 280 7.72 3.16 -2.24
C VAL A 280 6.48 3.30 -3.11
N VAL A 281 6.40 2.52 -4.17
CA VAL A 281 5.23 2.38 -5.03
C VAL A 281 4.51 1.08 -4.70
N ILE A 282 3.23 1.16 -4.37
CA ILE A 282 2.38 0.01 -4.10
C ILE A 282 1.32 -0.15 -5.20
N THR A 283 0.99 -1.37 -5.56
CA THR A 283 -0.15 -1.64 -6.44
C THR A 283 -1.48 -1.46 -5.69
N ASP A 284 -2.56 -1.10 -6.38
CA ASP A 284 -3.90 -1.46 -5.89
C ASP A 284 -4.05 -2.99 -5.88
N ASP A 285 -5.17 -3.53 -5.33
CA ASP A 285 -5.33 -4.99 -5.16
C ASP A 285 -5.31 -5.71 -6.51
N LEU A 286 -4.23 -6.45 -6.76
CA LEU A 286 -4.01 -7.20 -8.01
C LEU A 286 -5.06 -8.30 -8.28
N GLN A 287 -5.95 -8.57 -7.31
CA GLN A 287 -7.08 -9.47 -7.47
C GLN A 287 -8.35 -8.76 -7.98
N MET A 288 -8.34 -7.43 -8.14
CA MET A 288 -9.45 -6.68 -8.73
C MET A 288 -9.73 -7.10 -10.16
N GLY A 289 -11.00 -7.00 -10.56
CA GLY A 289 -11.50 -7.50 -11.86
C GLY A 289 -10.78 -6.91 -13.07
N ALA A 290 -10.28 -5.68 -12.98
CA ALA A 290 -9.49 -5.04 -14.04
C ALA A 290 -8.21 -5.83 -14.38
N ILE A 291 -7.62 -6.51 -13.41
CA ILE A 291 -6.40 -7.31 -13.57
C ILE A 291 -6.74 -8.80 -13.67
N SER A 292 -7.41 -9.35 -12.66
CA SER A 292 -7.59 -10.80 -12.49
C SER A 292 -8.43 -11.49 -13.60
N LYS A 293 -9.24 -10.70 -14.33
CA LYS A 293 -10.00 -11.22 -15.48
C LYS A 293 -9.20 -11.27 -16.79
N LYS A 294 -8.10 -10.50 -16.89
CA LYS A 294 -7.36 -10.33 -18.13
C LYS A 294 -5.96 -10.95 -18.09
N TYR A 295 -5.35 -11.03 -16.91
CA TYR A 295 -3.97 -11.48 -16.75
C TYR A 295 -3.87 -12.69 -15.84
N SER A 296 -3.02 -13.68 -16.20
CA SER A 296 -2.65 -14.77 -15.31
C SER A 296 -1.84 -14.25 -14.12
N LEU A 297 -1.83 -14.97 -12.98
CA LEU A 297 -1.01 -14.60 -11.82
C LEU A 297 0.46 -14.40 -12.21
N LYS A 298 1.02 -15.29 -13.04
CA LYS A 298 2.42 -15.20 -13.50
C LYS A 298 2.67 -13.91 -14.29
N SER A 299 1.77 -13.58 -15.23
CA SER A 299 1.88 -12.34 -16.03
C SER A 299 1.70 -11.10 -15.17
N THR A 300 0.73 -11.11 -14.25
CA THR A 300 0.47 -10.00 -13.32
C THR A 300 1.72 -9.68 -12.49
N LEU A 301 2.31 -10.69 -11.84
CA LEU A 301 3.51 -10.52 -11.02
C LEU A 301 4.71 -10.03 -11.84
N GLN A 302 4.93 -10.62 -13.02
CA GLN A 302 6.00 -10.20 -13.93
C GLN A 302 5.86 -8.74 -14.34
N LEU A 303 4.69 -8.36 -14.82
CA LEU A 303 4.43 -7.01 -15.32
C LEU A 303 4.47 -5.98 -14.19
N ALA A 304 3.85 -6.26 -13.05
CA ALA A 304 3.82 -5.34 -11.91
C ALA A 304 5.24 -5.06 -11.36
N ILE A 305 6.09 -6.10 -11.22
CA ILE A 305 7.48 -5.92 -10.77
C ILE A 305 8.31 -5.17 -11.81
N ASN A 306 8.18 -5.52 -13.08
CA ASN A 306 8.92 -4.86 -14.16
C ASN A 306 8.43 -3.43 -14.41
N ALA A 307 7.17 -3.11 -14.07
CA ALA A 307 6.66 -1.76 -14.07
C ALA A 307 7.36 -0.86 -13.03
N GLY A 308 7.91 -1.43 -11.95
CA GLY A 308 8.63 -0.70 -10.90
C GLY A 308 7.85 -0.54 -9.60
N ASN A 309 6.80 -1.34 -9.37
CA ASN A 309 6.12 -1.41 -8.08
C ASN A 309 7.01 -2.12 -7.06
N ASP A 310 7.00 -1.62 -5.83
CA ASP A 310 7.80 -2.14 -4.72
C ASP A 310 6.99 -3.05 -3.79
N ILE A 311 5.69 -2.77 -3.61
CA ILE A 311 4.77 -3.60 -2.83
C ILE A 311 3.65 -4.09 -3.74
N LEU A 312 3.40 -5.39 -3.72
CA LEU A 312 2.37 -6.08 -4.48
C LEU A 312 1.24 -6.45 -3.53
N LEU A 313 0.06 -5.84 -3.69
CA LEU A 313 -1.09 -6.07 -2.82
C LEU A 313 -1.96 -7.21 -3.34
N PHE A 314 -2.21 -8.20 -2.48
CA PHE A 314 -3.16 -9.29 -2.64
C PHE A 314 -4.08 -9.33 -1.42
N GLY A 315 -5.22 -8.65 -1.50
CA GLY A 315 -6.14 -8.48 -0.36
C GLY A 315 -6.85 -9.74 0.09
N ASN A 316 -6.96 -10.76 -0.77
CA ASN A 316 -7.71 -11.99 -0.51
C ASN A 316 -9.10 -11.69 0.08
N GLN A 317 -9.74 -10.62 -0.45
CA GLN A 317 -11.00 -10.06 0.04
C GLN A 317 -12.15 -10.20 -0.96
N LEU A 318 -11.86 -10.08 -2.27
CA LEU A 318 -12.91 -9.92 -3.28
C LEU A 318 -13.64 -11.23 -3.61
N ASP A 319 -12.91 -12.33 -3.75
CA ASP A 319 -13.46 -13.67 -3.99
C ASP A 319 -12.75 -14.69 -3.08
N PRO A 320 -13.42 -15.23 -2.07
CA PRO A 320 -12.82 -16.16 -1.12
C PRO A 320 -12.41 -17.50 -1.75
N ARG A 321 -12.89 -17.79 -2.96
CA ARG A 321 -12.49 -19.00 -3.73
C ARG A 321 -11.17 -18.77 -4.48
N LYS A 322 -10.70 -17.52 -4.57
CA LYS A 322 -9.50 -17.12 -5.32
C LYS A 322 -8.39 -16.61 -4.39
N VAL A 323 -8.29 -17.19 -3.20
CA VAL A 323 -7.20 -16.85 -2.27
C VAL A 323 -5.87 -17.27 -2.88
N VAL A 324 -4.91 -16.36 -2.89
CA VAL A 324 -3.54 -16.61 -3.32
C VAL A 324 -2.64 -16.67 -2.09
N SER A 325 -2.01 -17.81 -1.85
CA SER A 325 -1.11 -17.98 -0.70
C SER A 325 0.23 -17.28 -0.88
N SER A 326 0.84 -16.83 0.20
CA SER A 326 2.18 -16.22 0.19
C SER A 326 3.21 -17.16 -0.44
N LYS A 327 3.12 -18.47 -0.16
CA LYS A 327 3.93 -19.52 -0.79
C LYS A 327 3.85 -19.44 -2.31
N LYS A 328 2.63 -19.42 -2.87
CA LYS A 328 2.42 -19.35 -4.32
C LYS A 328 3.00 -18.09 -4.95
N LEU A 329 2.87 -16.94 -4.27
CA LEU A 329 3.43 -15.67 -4.72
C LEU A 329 4.97 -15.73 -4.77
N VAL A 330 5.60 -16.15 -3.68
CA VAL A 330 7.08 -16.26 -3.58
C VAL A 330 7.62 -17.24 -4.62
N GLU A 331 7.04 -18.44 -4.72
CA GLU A 331 7.46 -19.47 -5.69
C GLU A 331 7.31 -18.98 -7.14
N THR A 332 6.22 -18.27 -7.45
CA THR A 332 6.00 -17.74 -8.81
C THR A 332 7.02 -16.66 -9.15
N ILE A 333 7.31 -15.73 -8.22
CA ILE A 333 8.32 -14.68 -8.44
C ILE A 333 9.71 -15.30 -8.55
N SER A 334 10.07 -16.26 -7.69
CA SER A 334 11.34 -16.98 -7.75
C SER A 334 11.52 -17.70 -9.09
N LYS A 335 10.46 -18.32 -9.62
CA LYS A 335 10.45 -18.92 -10.95
C LYS A 335 10.68 -17.89 -12.07
N LEU A 336 10.00 -16.74 -12.00
CA LEU A 336 10.20 -15.65 -12.96
C LEU A 336 11.65 -15.13 -12.98
N ILE A 337 12.30 -15.09 -11.82
CA ILE A 337 13.71 -14.71 -11.71
C ILE A 337 14.63 -15.78 -12.34
N LYS A 338 14.40 -17.07 -12.08
CA LYS A 338 15.14 -18.19 -12.70
C LYS A 338 14.98 -18.19 -14.23
N GLU A 339 13.79 -17.85 -14.72
CA GLU A 339 13.47 -17.69 -16.15
C GLU A 339 14.01 -16.38 -16.75
N LYS A 340 14.73 -15.55 -15.99
CA LYS A 340 15.25 -14.22 -16.39
C LYS A 340 14.17 -13.23 -16.85
N ARG A 341 12.90 -13.44 -16.49
CA ARG A 341 11.75 -12.58 -16.79
C ARG A 341 11.59 -11.43 -15.79
N VAL A 342 12.17 -11.57 -14.61
CA VAL A 342 12.31 -10.54 -13.57
C VAL A 342 13.78 -10.46 -13.17
N LYS A 343 14.33 -9.26 -13.09
CA LYS A 343 15.74 -9.04 -12.71
C LYS A 343 15.89 -9.04 -11.19
N VAL A 344 16.91 -9.72 -10.66
CA VAL A 344 17.26 -9.68 -9.20
C VAL A 344 17.45 -8.23 -8.72
N ARG A 345 18.04 -7.35 -9.56
CA ARG A 345 18.21 -5.93 -9.25
C ARG A 345 16.89 -5.24 -8.93
N SER A 346 15.79 -5.58 -9.62
CA SER A 346 14.46 -5.03 -9.33
C SER A 346 14.00 -5.40 -7.92
N ILE A 347 14.18 -6.67 -7.53
CA ILE A 347 13.86 -7.14 -6.18
C ILE A 347 14.69 -6.41 -5.12
N ASN A 348 16.01 -6.29 -5.34
CA ASN A 348 16.90 -5.59 -4.40
C ASN A 348 16.53 -4.11 -4.25
N ASN A 349 16.21 -3.42 -5.33
CA ASN A 349 15.80 -2.02 -5.30
C ASN A 349 14.48 -1.83 -4.52
N SER A 350 13.50 -2.69 -4.76
CA SER A 350 12.21 -2.67 -4.05
C SER A 350 12.39 -2.99 -2.56
N TYR A 351 13.15 -4.04 -2.25
CA TYR A 351 13.52 -4.38 -0.88
C TYR A 351 14.13 -3.19 -0.14
N ASN A 352 15.13 -2.53 -0.75
CA ASN A 352 15.81 -1.40 -0.12
C ASN A 352 14.86 -0.22 0.14
N ARG A 353 13.92 0.09 -0.79
CA ARG A 353 12.91 1.14 -0.58
C ARG A 353 11.95 0.76 0.56
N VAL A 354 11.49 -0.48 0.61
CA VAL A 354 10.62 -0.98 1.68
C VAL A 354 11.35 -0.94 3.03
N GLN A 355 12.63 -1.33 3.10
CA GLN A 355 13.42 -1.23 4.33
C GLN A 355 13.61 0.23 4.78
N LYS A 356 13.84 1.15 3.83
CA LYS A 356 13.92 2.59 4.13
C LYS A 356 12.59 3.11 4.69
N LEU A 357 11.45 2.71 4.11
CA LEU A 357 10.12 3.07 4.60
C LEU A 357 9.90 2.58 6.04
N LYS A 358 10.26 1.34 6.33
CA LYS A 358 10.09 0.71 7.67
C LYS A 358 10.94 1.34 8.77
N ARG A 359 11.93 2.16 8.44
CA ARG A 359 12.69 2.94 9.45
C ARG A 359 11.85 4.03 10.11
N LYS A 360 10.69 4.36 9.53
CA LYS A 360 9.73 5.31 10.11
C LYS A 360 8.85 4.72 11.22
N LEU A 361 8.85 3.38 11.40
CA LEU A 361 8.11 2.65 12.45
C LEU A 361 8.90 2.64 13.82
#